data_895d79b894f27308bcb9090bdac0592f
#
_entry.id   895d79b894f27308bcb9090bdac0592f
#
_cell.length_a   1.000
_cell.length_b   1.000
_cell.length_c   1.000
_cell.angle_alpha   90.00
_cell.angle_beta   90.00
_cell.angle_gamma   90.00
#
_symmetry.space_group_name_H-M   'P 1'
#
loop_
_entity.id
_entity.type
_entity.pdbx_description
1 polymer ?
#
loop_
_entity_poly.entity_id
_entity_poly.type
_entity_poly.pdbx_seq_one_letter_code
_entity_poly.pdbx_strand_id
1 'polypeptide(L)'
;MIMNIIFFATMYPIVFIILFLFSTQNKYENGRLFAVNMKKEWIKDSTVADIRQKFKKEMRYYAILLAIVPFVSLLTSHMSIQLTIWMFWLLAAIFLLSLPIMRANHRLKTWKTQNHLYEDRQPEHYVELKQAGSVRKVRFLPFFLPNIISIASALLLLPKSSGLGISCLIGASCGLVFWLVAVWMDRQPVSVISTDSDVNINYARAKKNLWKNFWLISCWLNTALILFLEILTLSARHMGIYSIAGMIVYTLLLLLLCIFCMIKLKKIDRSYAQKRNLTSDENDDRNWIGGILYYNPSDPHTMVEQRVGIGTTVNMATSLGKGLTIFSAIMMLSFPLLCIWLIQEEFTPIDLVIQNHTLCAQHLKTDYQIPLSEIKDPTLLTASDLPDWTRTYGTSMDTLEKGTFTISGGEDVNVFLNPENDAFLQFSANGKTYYMGGVDDTQTKGIYEELLTH
;
A
#
# COMPACT_ATOMS: atom_id res chain seq x y z
N MET A 1 -13.59 -14.17 9.17
CA MET A 1 -12.70 -15.19 8.51
C MET A 1 -12.23 -14.77 7.12
N ILE A 2 -13.09 -14.32 6.22
CA ILE A 2 -12.71 -13.89 4.84
C ILE A 2 -11.66 -12.80 4.83
N MET A 3 -11.78 -11.78 5.70
CA MET A 3 -10.84 -10.67 5.79
C MET A 3 -9.41 -11.14 6.11
N ASN A 4 -9.24 -12.07 7.04
CA ASN A 4 -7.93 -12.65 7.33
C ASN A 4 -7.33 -13.36 6.11
N ILE A 5 -8.14 -14.09 5.34
CA ILE A 5 -7.66 -14.73 4.09
C ILE A 5 -7.13 -13.69 3.11
N ILE A 6 -7.85 -12.56 2.96
CA ILE A 6 -7.41 -11.44 2.11
C ILE A 6 -6.07 -10.89 2.60
N PHE A 7 -5.92 -10.61 3.90
CA PHE A 7 -4.70 -10.08 4.47
C PHE A 7 -3.51 -11.05 4.34
N PHE A 8 -3.71 -12.33 4.63
CA PHE A 8 -2.67 -13.34 4.42
C PHE A 8 -2.27 -13.45 2.95
N ALA A 9 -3.22 -13.38 2.01
CA ALA A 9 -2.93 -13.46 0.58
C ALA A 9 -2.25 -12.20 0.03
N THR A 10 -2.54 -11.02 0.56
CA THR A 10 -2.08 -9.74 -0.01
C THR A 10 -0.90 -9.13 0.75
N MET A 11 -0.96 -9.06 2.08
CA MET A 11 0.06 -8.38 2.90
C MET A 11 1.22 -9.30 3.28
N TYR A 12 0.95 -10.57 3.53
CA TYR A 12 1.97 -11.51 3.97
C TYR A 12 3.11 -11.70 2.94
N PRO A 13 2.83 -11.89 1.62
CA PRO A 13 3.88 -11.98 0.62
C PRO A 13 4.77 -10.72 0.52
N ILE A 14 4.23 -9.53 0.79
CA ILE A 14 4.99 -8.28 0.76
C ILE A 14 6.15 -8.33 1.76
N VAL A 15 5.88 -8.78 2.99
CA VAL A 15 6.90 -8.88 4.04
C VAL A 15 7.96 -9.91 3.69
N PHE A 16 7.61 -11.04 3.06
CA PHE A 16 8.60 -12.00 2.57
C PHE A 16 9.49 -11.44 1.46
N ILE A 17 8.95 -10.61 0.58
CA ILE A 17 9.75 -9.90 -0.44
C ILE A 17 10.72 -8.94 0.23
N ILE A 18 10.28 -8.16 1.21
CA ILE A 18 11.15 -7.25 1.97
C ILE A 18 12.23 -8.05 2.71
N LEU A 19 11.86 -9.14 3.38
CA LEU A 19 12.79 -10.04 4.07
C LEU A 19 13.85 -10.60 3.10
N PHE A 20 13.42 -11.06 1.92
CA PHE A 20 14.32 -11.56 0.88
C PHE A 20 15.30 -10.48 0.43
N LEU A 21 14.79 -9.28 0.09
CA LEU A 21 15.63 -8.15 -0.33
C LEU A 21 16.67 -7.78 0.71
N PHE A 22 16.26 -7.69 1.96
CA PHE A 22 17.15 -7.29 3.05
C PHE A 22 18.15 -8.39 3.40
N SER A 23 17.76 -9.66 3.34
CA SER A 23 18.66 -10.78 3.57
C SER A 23 19.78 -10.87 2.53
N THR A 24 19.55 -10.39 1.29
CA THR A 24 20.59 -10.38 0.24
C THR A 24 21.73 -9.42 0.56
N GLN A 25 21.57 -8.44 1.46
CA GLN A 25 22.61 -7.49 1.84
C GLN A 25 23.83 -8.13 2.54
N ASN A 26 23.68 -9.37 3.00
CA ASN A 26 24.79 -10.17 3.52
C ASN A 26 25.74 -10.72 2.41
N LYS A 27 25.37 -10.54 1.15
CA LYS A 27 26.22 -10.93 0.01
C LYS A 27 27.03 -9.73 -0.44
N TYR A 28 28.33 -9.98 -0.69
CA TYR A 28 29.16 -8.99 -1.34
C TYR A 28 28.75 -8.88 -2.81
N GLU A 29 28.28 -7.74 -3.21
CA GLU A 29 27.84 -7.47 -4.58
C GLU A 29 28.15 -6.02 -4.95
N ASN A 30 28.63 -5.76 -6.15
CA ASN A 30 28.95 -4.43 -6.66
C ASN A 30 29.94 -3.62 -5.77
N GLY A 31 30.91 -4.28 -5.14
CA GLY A 31 31.87 -3.60 -4.27
C GLY A 31 31.34 -3.24 -2.89
N ARG A 32 30.16 -3.76 -2.50
CA ARG A 32 29.51 -3.40 -1.24
C ARG A 32 29.14 -4.62 -0.41
N LEU A 33 29.17 -4.44 0.90
CA LEU A 33 28.63 -5.34 1.91
C LEU A 33 27.84 -4.51 2.94
N PHE A 34 26.59 -4.86 3.24
CA PHE A 34 25.69 -4.07 4.11
C PHE A 34 25.63 -2.57 3.75
N ALA A 35 25.57 -2.29 2.44
CA ALA A 35 25.59 -0.93 1.90
C ALA A 35 26.86 -0.10 2.21
N VAL A 36 27.94 -0.73 2.67
CA VAL A 36 29.26 -0.12 2.86
C VAL A 36 30.17 -0.53 1.72
N ASN A 37 30.91 0.42 1.16
CA ASN A 37 31.90 0.16 0.13
C ASN A 37 33.07 -0.65 0.71
N MET A 38 33.40 -1.79 0.11
CA MET A 38 34.37 -2.76 0.63
C MET A 38 35.27 -3.28 -0.48
N LYS A 39 36.56 -3.43 -0.22
CA LYS A 39 37.46 -4.20 -1.08
C LYS A 39 37.25 -5.70 -0.86
N LYS A 40 37.39 -6.50 -1.90
CA LYS A 40 37.16 -7.95 -1.84
C LYS A 40 38.08 -8.66 -0.82
N GLU A 41 39.24 -8.11 -0.60
CA GLU A 41 40.26 -8.62 0.35
C GLU A 41 39.77 -8.52 1.80
N TRP A 42 39.06 -7.43 2.14
CA TRP A 42 38.57 -7.15 3.50
C TRP A 42 37.45 -8.08 3.97
N ILE A 43 36.80 -8.79 3.03
CA ILE A 43 35.71 -9.71 3.34
C ILE A 43 36.20 -10.94 4.13
N LYS A 44 37.50 -11.25 3.99
CA LYS A 44 38.14 -12.42 4.66
C LYS A 44 38.45 -12.14 6.13
N ASP A 45 38.33 -10.89 6.58
CA ASP A 45 38.59 -10.50 7.98
C ASP A 45 37.62 -11.21 8.94
N SER A 46 38.15 -11.67 10.08
CA SER A 46 37.37 -12.39 11.07
C SER A 46 36.26 -11.54 11.69
N THR A 47 36.48 -10.24 11.89
CA THR A 47 35.51 -9.29 12.41
C THR A 47 34.35 -9.11 11.42
N VAL A 48 34.65 -9.04 10.12
CA VAL A 48 33.64 -8.96 9.07
C VAL A 48 32.83 -10.24 9.03
N ALA A 49 33.46 -11.41 9.22
CA ALA A 49 32.76 -12.69 9.30
C ALA A 49 31.80 -12.75 10.51
N ASP A 50 32.22 -12.24 11.68
CA ASP A 50 31.39 -12.15 12.90
C ASP A 50 30.17 -11.21 12.67
N ILE A 51 30.36 -10.04 12.06
CA ILE A 51 29.27 -9.11 11.69
C ILE A 51 28.24 -9.82 10.82
N ARG A 52 28.69 -10.59 9.80
CA ARG A 52 27.81 -11.36 8.91
C ARG A 52 27.04 -12.46 9.66
N GLN A 53 27.67 -13.12 10.61
CA GLN A 53 27.01 -14.15 11.42
C GLN A 53 25.95 -13.55 12.33
N LYS A 54 26.25 -12.45 13.02
CA LYS A 54 25.30 -11.70 13.87
C LYS A 54 24.09 -11.21 13.04
N PHE A 55 24.34 -10.65 11.88
CA PHE A 55 23.28 -10.25 10.96
C PHE A 55 22.34 -11.40 10.60
N LYS A 56 22.89 -12.56 10.22
CA LYS A 56 22.09 -13.75 9.89
C LYS A 56 21.23 -14.24 11.07
N LYS A 57 21.77 -14.17 12.29
CA LYS A 57 21.06 -14.57 13.50
C LYS A 57 19.91 -13.61 13.80
N GLU A 58 20.17 -12.30 13.78
CA GLU A 58 19.16 -11.27 13.99
C GLU A 58 18.06 -11.35 12.91
N MET A 59 18.42 -11.50 11.64
CA MET A 59 17.48 -11.60 10.53
C MET A 59 16.58 -12.83 10.65
N ARG A 60 17.12 -13.99 11.06
CA ARG A 60 16.31 -15.19 11.30
C ARG A 60 15.34 -15.00 12.47
N TYR A 61 15.78 -14.37 13.54
CA TYR A 61 14.92 -14.09 14.68
C TYR A 61 13.72 -13.24 14.29
N TYR A 62 13.95 -12.11 13.59
CA TYR A 62 12.86 -11.26 13.13
C TYR A 62 11.99 -11.94 12.06
N ALA A 63 12.56 -12.77 11.19
CA ALA A 63 11.77 -13.53 10.22
C ALA A 63 10.79 -14.50 10.91
N ILE A 64 11.22 -15.22 11.96
CA ILE A 64 10.35 -16.13 12.72
C ILE A 64 9.28 -15.32 13.47
N LEU A 65 9.66 -14.23 14.13
CA LEU A 65 8.72 -13.36 14.84
C LEU A 65 7.64 -12.84 13.90
N LEU A 66 8.03 -12.30 12.74
CA LEU A 66 7.11 -11.77 11.74
C LEU A 66 6.27 -12.85 11.06
N ALA A 67 6.75 -14.09 10.99
CA ALA A 67 5.96 -15.19 10.47
C ALA A 67 4.84 -15.63 11.45
N ILE A 68 5.03 -15.43 12.75
CA ILE A 68 4.08 -15.94 13.77
C ILE A 68 3.05 -14.86 14.15
N VAL A 69 3.47 -13.60 14.30
CA VAL A 69 2.63 -12.52 14.85
C VAL A 69 1.29 -12.34 14.13
N PRO A 70 1.17 -12.43 12.80
CA PRO A 70 -0.11 -12.24 12.12
C PRO A 70 -1.20 -13.25 12.52
N PHE A 71 -0.82 -14.43 13.01
CA PHE A 71 -1.79 -15.42 13.46
C PHE A 71 -2.60 -14.96 14.68
N VAL A 72 -2.13 -13.94 15.41
CA VAL A 72 -2.88 -13.29 16.49
C VAL A 72 -4.20 -12.68 15.96
N SER A 73 -4.23 -12.25 14.69
CA SER A 73 -5.46 -11.73 14.07
C SER A 73 -6.59 -12.77 13.96
N LEU A 74 -6.26 -14.06 14.05
CA LEU A 74 -7.27 -15.14 14.03
C LEU A 74 -8.01 -15.28 15.37
N LEU A 75 -7.52 -14.64 16.44
CA LEU A 75 -8.14 -14.71 17.79
C LEU A 75 -9.31 -13.73 17.95
N THR A 76 -9.59 -12.90 16.95
CA THR A 76 -10.68 -11.94 16.96
C THR A 76 -11.51 -12.02 15.68
N SER A 77 -12.81 -11.81 15.81
CA SER A 77 -13.74 -11.66 14.66
C SER A 77 -13.79 -10.20 14.18
N HIS A 78 -13.57 -9.22 15.09
CA HIS A 78 -13.74 -7.79 14.81
C HIS A 78 -12.80 -7.27 13.74
N MET A 79 -13.37 -6.71 12.68
CA MET A 79 -12.65 -6.25 11.48
C MET A 79 -11.65 -5.14 11.79
N SER A 80 -12.00 -4.17 12.66
CA SER A 80 -11.10 -3.06 13.00
C SER A 80 -9.87 -3.54 13.75
N ILE A 81 -10.03 -4.53 14.66
CA ILE A 81 -8.91 -5.12 15.40
C ILE A 81 -8.02 -5.92 14.46
N GLN A 82 -8.61 -6.75 13.56
CA GLN A 82 -7.85 -7.49 12.57
C GLN A 82 -7.01 -6.54 11.71
N LEU A 83 -7.63 -5.51 11.13
CA LEU A 83 -6.95 -4.51 10.30
C LEU A 83 -5.83 -3.79 11.09
N THR A 84 -6.12 -3.44 12.34
CA THR A 84 -5.13 -2.81 13.23
C THR A 84 -3.90 -3.70 13.44
N ILE A 85 -4.10 -4.99 13.74
CA ILE A 85 -3.00 -5.97 13.89
C ILE A 85 -2.17 -6.03 12.61
N TRP A 86 -2.81 -6.14 11.45
CA TRP A 86 -2.11 -6.24 10.16
C TRP A 86 -1.36 -4.95 9.79
N MET A 87 -1.93 -3.78 10.05
CA MET A 87 -1.27 -2.50 9.79
C MET A 87 -0.04 -2.31 10.68
N PHE A 88 -0.18 -2.53 12.00
CA PHE A 88 0.96 -2.45 12.91
C PHE A 88 2.02 -3.50 12.63
N TRP A 89 1.62 -4.72 12.24
CA TRP A 89 2.55 -5.75 11.81
C TRP A 89 3.36 -5.35 10.58
N LEU A 90 2.72 -4.74 9.56
CA LEU A 90 3.40 -4.28 8.36
C LEU A 90 4.42 -3.17 8.68
N LEU A 91 4.04 -2.19 9.51
CA LEU A 91 4.94 -1.15 9.96
C LEU A 91 6.10 -1.72 10.79
N ALA A 92 5.80 -2.63 11.72
CA ALA A 92 6.80 -3.33 12.50
C ALA A 92 7.75 -4.14 11.62
N ALA A 93 7.26 -4.80 10.58
CA ALA A 93 8.08 -5.56 9.64
C ALA A 93 9.13 -4.69 8.95
N ILE A 94 8.71 -3.53 8.41
CA ILE A 94 9.63 -2.56 7.76
C ILE A 94 10.72 -2.12 8.75
N PHE A 95 10.32 -1.75 9.97
CA PHE A 95 11.24 -1.28 11.00
C PHE A 95 12.17 -2.39 11.49
N LEU A 96 11.63 -3.53 11.93
CA LEU A 96 12.40 -4.63 12.50
C LEU A 96 13.39 -5.24 11.50
N LEU A 97 12.99 -5.39 10.23
CA LEU A 97 13.90 -5.93 9.20
C LEU A 97 14.98 -4.94 8.81
N SER A 98 14.78 -3.63 8.98
CA SER A 98 15.82 -2.62 8.73
C SER A 98 16.91 -2.59 9.81
N LEU A 99 16.58 -2.93 11.07
CA LEU A 99 17.51 -2.88 12.20
C LEU A 99 18.78 -3.73 12.01
N PRO A 100 18.72 -5.01 11.58
CA PRO A 100 19.94 -5.80 11.37
C PRO A 100 20.87 -5.18 10.34
N ILE A 101 20.31 -4.59 9.27
CA ILE A 101 21.10 -3.92 8.24
C ILE A 101 21.78 -2.68 8.81
N MET A 102 21.03 -1.82 9.51
CA MET A 102 21.56 -0.60 10.12
C MET A 102 22.67 -0.92 11.14
N ARG A 103 22.48 -1.95 11.97
CA ARG A 103 23.47 -2.41 12.92
C ARG A 103 24.72 -2.97 12.24
N ALA A 104 24.54 -3.81 11.22
CA ALA A 104 25.67 -4.37 10.44
C ALA A 104 26.44 -3.28 9.69
N ASN A 105 25.72 -2.32 9.06
CA ASN A 105 26.30 -1.14 8.43
C ASN A 105 27.14 -0.32 9.42
N HIS A 106 26.57 0.00 10.59
CA HIS A 106 27.27 0.76 11.63
C HIS A 106 28.53 0.05 12.12
N ARG A 107 28.43 -1.26 12.47
CA ARG A 107 29.60 -2.07 12.89
C ARG A 107 30.68 -2.12 11.82
N LEU A 108 30.30 -2.25 10.55
CA LEU A 108 31.26 -2.30 9.47
C LEU A 108 31.95 -0.96 9.21
N LYS A 109 31.23 0.15 9.33
CA LYS A 109 31.80 1.50 9.28
C LYS A 109 32.76 1.75 10.43
N THR A 110 32.40 1.37 11.66
CA THR A 110 33.27 1.45 12.83
C THR A 110 34.55 0.63 12.62
N TRP A 111 34.45 -0.58 12.11
CA TRP A 111 35.60 -1.42 11.76
C TRP A 111 36.51 -0.74 10.73
N LYS A 112 35.95 -0.15 9.66
CA LYS A 112 36.73 0.61 8.66
C LYS A 112 37.46 1.80 9.30
N THR A 113 36.79 2.53 10.18
CA THR A 113 37.42 3.68 10.88
C THR A 113 38.56 3.24 11.78
N GLN A 114 38.37 2.18 12.57
CA GLN A 114 39.38 1.62 13.48
C GLN A 114 40.62 1.12 12.77
N ASN A 115 40.46 0.62 11.51
CA ASN A 115 41.56 0.14 10.70
C ASN A 115 42.11 1.21 9.73
N HIS A 116 41.71 2.48 9.87
CA HIS A 116 42.16 3.58 9.02
C HIS A 116 41.96 3.33 7.53
N LEU A 117 40.85 2.69 7.13
CA LEU A 117 40.57 2.28 5.75
C LEU A 117 39.81 3.37 4.95
N TYR A 118 39.49 4.51 5.53
CA TYR A 118 38.95 5.68 4.84
C TYR A 118 40.09 6.58 4.37
N GLU A 119 40.01 7.08 3.14
CA GLU A 119 40.97 8.05 2.62
C GLU A 119 40.66 9.46 3.15
N ASP A 120 41.67 10.28 3.41
CA ASP A 120 41.54 11.66 3.92
C ASP A 120 41.19 12.69 2.81
N ARG A 121 40.36 12.29 1.85
CA ARG A 121 39.89 13.19 0.80
C ARG A 121 38.38 13.31 0.78
N GLN A 122 37.90 14.42 0.21
CA GLN A 122 36.47 14.63 0.01
C GLN A 122 35.92 13.60 -0.99
N PRO A 123 34.67 13.14 -0.80
CA PRO A 123 34.01 12.26 -1.76
C PRO A 123 33.93 12.92 -3.14
N GLU A 124 34.40 12.22 -4.16
CA GLU A 124 34.28 12.68 -5.55
C GLU A 124 32.92 12.23 -6.12
N HIS A 125 32.18 13.17 -6.72
CA HIS A 125 30.93 12.90 -7.41
C HIS A 125 31.12 13.02 -8.93
N TYR A 126 30.97 11.93 -9.64
CA TYR A 126 31.00 11.91 -11.09
C TYR A 126 29.60 12.15 -11.66
N VAL A 127 29.50 13.10 -12.60
CA VAL A 127 28.23 13.44 -13.26
C VAL A 127 28.37 13.18 -14.75
N GLU A 128 27.43 12.42 -15.32
CA GLU A 128 27.35 12.25 -16.77
C GLU A 128 26.62 13.44 -17.39
N LEU A 129 27.30 14.15 -18.28
CA LEU A 129 26.76 15.32 -18.96
C LEU A 129 25.82 14.99 -20.12
N LYS A 130 25.98 13.80 -20.71
CA LYS A 130 25.08 13.35 -21.79
C LYS A 130 23.79 12.79 -21.19
N GLN A 131 22.64 13.20 -21.74
CA GLN A 131 21.36 12.62 -21.36
C GLN A 131 21.20 11.23 -21.97
N ALA A 132 20.99 10.22 -21.12
CA ALA A 132 20.53 8.91 -21.54
C ALA A 132 19.00 8.90 -21.66
N GLY A 133 18.48 9.29 -22.80
CA GLY A 133 17.07 9.03 -23.12
C GLY A 133 16.78 7.51 -23.10
N SER A 134 15.56 7.10 -22.80
CA SER A 134 15.13 5.73 -23.08
C SER A 134 15.21 5.45 -24.59
N VAL A 135 15.37 4.20 -24.99
CA VAL A 135 15.36 3.80 -26.44
C VAL A 135 14.09 4.31 -27.14
N ARG A 136 13.00 4.38 -26.38
CA ARG A 136 11.77 5.11 -26.77
C ARG A 136 11.42 6.03 -25.62
N LYS A 137 11.32 7.34 -25.88
CA LYS A 137 10.81 8.30 -24.88
C LYS A 137 9.51 7.78 -24.28
N VAL A 138 9.27 8.05 -23.00
CA VAL A 138 7.99 7.72 -22.37
C VAL A 138 6.91 8.54 -23.09
N ARG A 139 6.23 7.89 -24.03
CA ARG A 139 5.13 8.50 -24.79
C ARG A 139 3.87 8.41 -23.95
N PHE A 140 3.04 9.43 -24.01
CA PHE A 140 1.74 9.46 -23.34
C PHE A 140 0.79 8.38 -23.91
N LEU A 141 0.79 8.18 -25.24
CA LEU A 141 -0.18 7.33 -25.92
C LEU A 141 -0.32 5.89 -25.38
N PRO A 142 0.75 5.12 -25.07
CA PRO A 142 0.62 3.79 -24.50
C PRO A 142 -0.05 3.76 -23.11
N PHE A 143 0.09 4.84 -22.33
CA PHE A 143 -0.56 4.99 -21.03
C PHE A 143 -1.96 5.60 -21.15
N PHE A 144 -2.20 6.41 -22.19
CA PHE A 144 -3.47 7.08 -22.44
C PHE A 144 -4.60 6.08 -22.70
N LEU A 145 -4.36 5.07 -23.54
CA LEU A 145 -5.36 4.07 -23.89
C LEU A 145 -5.93 3.32 -22.67
N PRO A 146 -5.13 2.67 -21.81
CA PRO A 146 -5.66 1.99 -20.62
C PRO A 146 -6.36 2.95 -19.66
N ASN A 147 -5.88 4.19 -19.52
CA ASN A 147 -6.53 5.17 -18.64
C ASN A 147 -7.89 5.62 -19.18
N ILE A 148 -8.03 5.85 -20.50
CA ILE A 148 -9.33 6.17 -21.09
C ILE A 148 -10.31 5.02 -20.90
N ILE A 149 -9.88 3.79 -21.16
CA ILE A 149 -10.73 2.60 -20.96
C ILE A 149 -11.20 2.54 -19.52
N SER A 150 -10.30 2.71 -18.55
CA SER A 150 -10.63 2.69 -17.10
C SER A 150 -11.63 3.79 -16.72
N ILE A 151 -11.44 5.01 -17.21
CA ILE A 151 -12.32 6.14 -16.91
C ILE A 151 -13.69 5.92 -17.56
N ALA A 152 -13.72 5.51 -18.83
CA ALA A 152 -14.97 5.25 -19.54
C ALA A 152 -15.79 4.15 -18.86
N SER A 153 -15.14 3.05 -18.48
CA SER A 153 -15.72 1.95 -17.73
C SER A 153 -16.30 2.42 -16.38
N ALA A 154 -15.54 3.19 -15.60
CA ALA A 154 -16.00 3.73 -14.34
C ALA A 154 -17.21 4.67 -14.51
N LEU A 155 -17.24 5.50 -15.56
CA LEU A 155 -18.36 6.39 -15.85
C LEU A 155 -19.62 5.61 -16.24
N LEU A 156 -19.48 4.47 -16.93
CA LEU A 156 -20.61 3.60 -17.28
C LEU A 156 -21.20 2.89 -16.05
N LEU A 157 -20.42 2.70 -14.98
CA LEU A 157 -20.89 2.13 -13.72
C LEU A 157 -21.65 3.14 -12.84
N LEU A 158 -21.36 4.46 -12.95
CA LEU A 158 -21.96 5.47 -12.08
C LEU A 158 -23.50 5.43 -12.00
N PRO A 159 -24.25 5.29 -13.13
CA PRO A 159 -25.72 5.23 -13.08
C PRO A 159 -26.28 3.92 -12.53
N LYS A 160 -25.47 2.85 -12.49
CA LYS A 160 -25.88 1.52 -12.02
C LYS A 160 -25.53 1.30 -10.54
N SER A 161 -24.38 1.79 -10.11
CA SER A 161 -23.88 1.76 -8.74
C SER A 161 -22.93 2.91 -8.53
N SER A 162 -23.42 3.98 -7.90
CA SER A 162 -22.66 5.21 -7.68
C SER A 162 -21.35 4.96 -6.90
N GLY A 163 -21.38 4.11 -5.87
CA GLY A 163 -20.22 3.82 -5.04
C GLY A 163 -19.16 3.01 -5.78
N LEU A 164 -19.53 1.99 -6.56
CA LEU A 164 -18.58 1.24 -7.39
C LEU A 164 -18.01 2.12 -8.51
N GLY A 165 -18.84 2.95 -9.16
CA GLY A 165 -18.39 3.91 -10.16
C GLY A 165 -17.34 4.87 -9.61
N ILE A 166 -17.58 5.45 -8.43
CA ILE A 166 -16.61 6.34 -7.74
C ILE A 166 -15.34 5.56 -7.37
N SER A 167 -15.46 4.35 -6.82
CA SER A 167 -14.30 3.52 -6.48
C SER A 167 -13.46 3.17 -7.71
N CYS A 168 -14.09 2.87 -8.83
CA CYS A 168 -13.42 2.63 -10.10
C CYS A 168 -12.77 3.91 -10.68
N LEU A 169 -13.36 5.11 -10.49
CA LEU A 169 -12.73 6.38 -10.86
C LEU A 169 -11.47 6.65 -10.03
N ILE A 170 -11.53 6.38 -8.73
CA ILE A 170 -10.34 6.45 -7.86
C ILE A 170 -9.29 5.46 -8.35
N GLY A 171 -9.67 4.22 -8.66
CA GLY A 171 -8.79 3.22 -9.25
C GLY A 171 -8.19 3.66 -10.59
N ALA A 172 -8.97 4.27 -11.46
CA ALA A 172 -8.49 4.81 -12.73
C ALA A 172 -7.45 5.93 -12.55
N SER A 173 -7.56 6.74 -11.49
CA SER A 173 -6.55 7.77 -11.18
C SER A 173 -5.17 7.18 -10.87
N CYS A 174 -5.10 5.94 -10.34
CA CYS A 174 -3.83 5.23 -10.13
C CYS A 174 -3.08 5.01 -11.46
N GLY A 175 -3.78 4.77 -12.56
CA GLY A 175 -3.17 4.63 -13.88
C GLY A 175 -2.48 5.92 -14.34
N LEU A 176 -3.04 7.10 -14.04
CA LEU A 176 -2.40 8.39 -14.30
C LEU A 176 -1.14 8.57 -13.43
N VAL A 177 -1.20 8.14 -12.17
CA VAL A 177 -0.04 8.16 -11.27
C VAL A 177 1.08 7.28 -11.83
N PHE A 178 0.78 6.08 -12.33
CA PHE A 178 1.76 5.19 -12.95
C PHE A 178 2.46 5.85 -14.15
N TRP A 179 1.70 6.55 -14.99
CA TRP A 179 2.28 7.32 -16.09
C TRP A 179 3.19 8.46 -15.58
N LEU A 180 2.74 9.25 -14.62
CA LEU A 180 3.52 10.35 -14.04
C LEU A 180 4.83 9.85 -13.44
N VAL A 181 4.79 8.73 -12.70
CA VAL A 181 5.99 8.09 -12.13
C VAL A 181 6.92 7.60 -13.23
N ALA A 182 6.39 6.99 -14.31
CA ALA A 182 7.20 6.55 -15.44
C ALA A 182 7.92 7.72 -16.12
N VAL A 183 7.23 8.85 -16.33
CA VAL A 183 7.81 10.09 -16.90
C VAL A 183 8.87 10.67 -15.98
N TRP A 184 8.56 10.71 -14.69
CA TRP A 184 9.49 11.23 -13.69
C TRP A 184 10.78 10.38 -13.61
N MET A 185 10.66 9.04 -13.60
CA MET A 185 11.82 8.13 -13.61
C MET A 185 12.65 8.25 -14.90
N ASP A 186 12.02 8.49 -16.05
CA ASP A 186 12.74 8.72 -17.31
C ASP A 186 13.59 9.99 -17.29
N ARG A 187 13.17 11.01 -16.53
CA ARG A 187 13.89 12.29 -16.37
C ARG A 187 15.04 12.22 -15.35
N GLN A 188 15.16 11.13 -14.59
CA GLN A 188 16.24 11.02 -13.59
C GLN A 188 17.63 11.05 -14.26
N PRO A 189 18.65 11.60 -13.60
CA PRO A 189 20.02 11.64 -14.11
C PRO A 189 20.58 10.24 -14.37
N VAL A 190 21.64 10.19 -15.14
CA VAL A 190 22.33 8.94 -15.48
C VAL A 190 23.24 8.53 -14.34
N SER A 191 23.15 7.30 -13.88
CA SER A 191 24.10 6.74 -12.92
C SER A 191 25.45 6.53 -13.61
N VAL A 192 26.52 7.09 -13.07
CA VAL A 192 27.88 6.97 -13.59
C VAL A 192 28.53 5.74 -12.97
N ILE A 193 28.86 4.75 -13.82
CA ILE A 193 29.50 3.49 -13.40
C ILE A 193 30.88 3.28 -14.07
N SER A 194 31.17 4.07 -15.10
CA SER A 194 32.39 3.94 -15.92
C SER A 194 32.85 5.32 -16.37
N THR A 195 34.14 5.44 -16.68
CA THR A 195 34.72 6.58 -17.40
C THR A 195 34.24 6.66 -18.85
N ASP A 196 33.70 5.57 -19.38
CA ASP A 196 33.11 5.51 -20.71
C ASP A 196 31.64 5.95 -20.68
N SER A 197 31.36 7.09 -21.32
CA SER A 197 30.01 7.68 -21.41
C SER A 197 29.00 6.75 -22.08
N ASP A 198 29.41 5.98 -23.09
CA ASP A 198 28.51 5.07 -23.81
C ASP A 198 28.07 3.90 -22.91
N VAL A 199 28.94 3.44 -22.03
CA VAL A 199 28.62 2.42 -21.02
C VAL A 199 27.56 2.98 -20.04
N ASN A 200 27.74 4.19 -19.53
CA ASN A 200 26.82 4.85 -18.62
C ASN A 200 25.44 5.05 -19.25
N ILE A 201 25.41 5.55 -20.49
CA ILE A 201 24.18 5.80 -21.24
C ILE A 201 23.42 4.50 -21.50
N ASN A 202 24.09 3.46 -21.94
CA ASN A 202 23.45 2.17 -22.25
C ASN A 202 22.94 1.48 -20.99
N TYR A 203 23.65 1.56 -19.87
CA TYR A 203 23.22 1.06 -18.57
C TYR A 203 21.96 1.79 -18.09
N ALA A 204 21.97 3.12 -18.07
CA ALA A 204 20.84 3.93 -17.67
C ALA A 204 19.61 3.70 -18.57
N ARG A 205 19.84 3.57 -19.90
CA ARG A 205 18.80 3.28 -20.88
C ARG A 205 18.13 1.94 -20.63
N ALA A 206 18.91 0.89 -20.33
CA ALA A 206 18.37 -0.43 -20.00
C ALA A 206 17.49 -0.39 -18.75
N LYS A 207 17.92 0.30 -17.68
CA LYS A 207 17.14 0.49 -16.46
C LYS A 207 15.86 1.30 -16.70
N LYS A 208 15.95 2.45 -17.39
CA LYS A 208 14.81 3.31 -17.71
C LYS A 208 13.75 2.57 -18.52
N ASN A 209 14.16 1.76 -19.51
CA ASN A 209 13.22 0.96 -20.31
C ASN A 209 12.52 -0.12 -19.48
N LEU A 210 13.24 -0.76 -18.56
CA LEU A 210 12.63 -1.75 -17.66
C LEU A 210 11.57 -1.12 -16.76
N TRP A 211 11.86 0.02 -16.13
CA TRP A 211 10.91 0.74 -15.28
C TRP A 211 9.70 1.27 -16.06
N LYS A 212 9.92 1.80 -17.25
CA LYS A 212 8.83 2.23 -18.14
C LYS A 212 7.87 1.08 -18.44
N ASN A 213 8.41 -0.09 -18.81
CA ASN A 213 7.59 -1.26 -19.10
C ASN A 213 6.88 -1.78 -17.85
N PHE A 214 7.52 -1.75 -16.68
CA PHE A 214 6.91 -2.08 -15.41
C PHE A 214 5.66 -1.23 -15.14
N TRP A 215 5.78 0.09 -15.22
CA TRP A 215 4.65 1.00 -14.99
C TRP A 215 3.55 0.86 -16.03
N LEU A 216 3.91 0.63 -17.29
CA LEU A 216 2.93 0.40 -18.35
C LEU A 216 2.14 -0.90 -18.13
N ILE A 217 2.80 -1.99 -17.78
CA ILE A 217 2.14 -3.25 -17.46
C ILE A 217 1.24 -3.08 -16.22
N SER A 218 1.71 -2.38 -15.18
CA SER A 218 0.91 -2.07 -14.00
C SER A 218 -0.36 -1.28 -14.34
N CYS A 219 -0.26 -0.33 -15.28
CA CYS A 219 -1.41 0.42 -15.78
C CYS A 219 -2.45 -0.49 -16.47
N TRP A 220 -2.00 -1.41 -17.32
CA TRP A 220 -2.89 -2.38 -17.97
C TRP A 220 -3.51 -3.39 -17.00
N LEU A 221 -2.77 -3.84 -16.00
CA LEU A 221 -3.31 -4.70 -14.94
C LEU A 221 -4.40 -3.98 -14.14
N ASN A 222 -4.19 -2.71 -13.82
CA ASN A 222 -5.21 -1.88 -13.15
C ASN A 222 -6.48 -1.74 -14.01
N THR A 223 -6.33 -1.48 -15.32
CA THR A 223 -7.46 -1.43 -16.24
C THR A 223 -8.19 -2.75 -16.31
N ALA A 224 -7.47 -3.87 -16.37
CA ALA A 224 -8.07 -5.20 -16.39
C ALA A 224 -8.90 -5.48 -15.12
N LEU A 225 -8.43 -5.05 -13.95
CA LEU A 225 -9.20 -5.15 -12.70
C LEU A 225 -10.49 -4.34 -12.77
N ILE A 226 -10.44 -3.08 -13.25
CA ILE A 226 -11.63 -2.22 -13.36
C ILE A 226 -12.66 -2.84 -14.31
N LEU A 227 -12.24 -3.30 -15.49
CA LEU A 227 -13.11 -3.99 -16.44
C LEU A 227 -13.71 -5.28 -15.86
N PHE A 228 -12.92 -6.03 -15.10
CA PHE A 228 -13.41 -7.22 -14.42
C PHE A 228 -14.52 -6.89 -13.42
N LEU A 229 -14.33 -5.86 -12.60
CA LEU A 229 -15.35 -5.38 -11.65
C LEU A 229 -16.61 -4.88 -12.37
N GLU A 230 -16.46 -4.19 -13.51
CA GLU A 230 -17.58 -3.77 -14.35
C GLU A 230 -18.39 -4.97 -14.87
N ILE A 231 -17.73 -5.98 -15.44
CA ILE A 231 -18.38 -7.17 -15.96
C ILE A 231 -19.13 -7.91 -14.86
N LEU A 232 -18.56 -8.02 -13.66
CA LEU A 232 -19.24 -8.63 -12.50
C LEU A 232 -20.51 -7.87 -12.13
N THR A 233 -20.43 -6.54 -12.07
CA THR A 233 -21.57 -5.65 -11.76
C THR A 233 -22.70 -5.80 -12.80
N LEU A 234 -22.33 -5.83 -14.08
CA LEU A 234 -23.29 -5.97 -15.17
C LEU A 234 -23.96 -7.35 -15.22
N SER A 235 -23.27 -8.38 -14.74
CA SER A 235 -23.75 -9.77 -14.78
C SER A 235 -24.65 -10.15 -13.61
N ALA A 236 -24.91 -9.22 -12.66
CA ALA A 236 -25.71 -9.45 -11.44
C ALA A 236 -25.34 -10.74 -10.66
N ARG A 237 -24.09 -11.22 -10.80
CA ARG A 237 -23.59 -12.40 -10.09
C ARG A 237 -23.02 -11.99 -8.73
N HIS A 238 -22.98 -12.94 -7.79
CA HIS A 238 -22.41 -12.78 -6.43
C HIS A 238 -21.15 -11.93 -6.39
N MET A 239 -21.34 -10.60 -6.26
CA MET A 239 -20.27 -9.61 -6.41
C MET A 239 -19.18 -9.75 -5.34
N GLY A 240 -19.55 -10.15 -4.12
CA GLY A 240 -18.63 -10.15 -2.99
C GLY A 240 -17.42 -11.06 -3.19
N ILE A 241 -17.63 -12.37 -3.39
CA ILE A 241 -16.53 -13.35 -3.45
C ILE A 241 -15.67 -13.22 -4.71
N TYR A 242 -16.29 -12.92 -5.85
CA TYR A 242 -15.54 -12.77 -7.11
C TYR A 242 -14.73 -11.48 -7.17
N SER A 243 -15.22 -10.37 -6.60
CA SER A 243 -14.46 -9.13 -6.52
C SER A 243 -13.25 -9.28 -5.59
N ILE A 244 -13.41 -9.97 -4.45
CA ILE A 244 -12.31 -10.31 -3.55
C ILE A 244 -11.26 -11.16 -4.27
N ALA A 245 -11.70 -12.22 -4.97
CA ALA A 245 -10.80 -13.07 -5.75
C ALA A 245 -10.04 -12.26 -6.83
N GLY A 246 -10.73 -11.37 -7.53
CA GLY A 246 -10.12 -10.45 -8.51
C GLY A 246 -9.06 -9.54 -7.91
N MET A 247 -9.32 -8.96 -6.74
CA MET A 247 -8.34 -8.13 -6.01
C MET A 247 -7.11 -8.93 -5.56
N ILE A 248 -7.32 -10.16 -5.07
CA ILE A 248 -6.22 -11.07 -4.69
C ILE A 248 -5.36 -11.40 -5.92
N VAL A 249 -6.00 -11.80 -7.03
CA VAL A 249 -5.28 -12.12 -8.28
C VAL A 249 -4.50 -10.90 -8.77
N TYR A 250 -5.11 -9.72 -8.77
CA TYR A 250 -4.44 -8.47 -9.15
C TYR A 250 -3.19 -8.20 -8.28
N THR A 251 -3.32 -8.31 -6.97
CA THR A 251 -2.21 -8.11 -6.04
C THR A 251 -1.09 -9.12 -6.29
N LEU A 252 -1.41 -10.39 -6.47
CA LEU A 252 -0.43 -11.44 -6.78
C LEU A 252 0.28 -11.19 -8.12
N LEU A 253 -0.43 -10.75 -9.15
CA LEU A 253 0.16 -10.39 -10.45
C LEU A 253 1.12 -9.20 -10.32
N LEU A 254 0.76 -8.16 -9.55
CA LEU A 254 1.67 -7.05 -9.26
C LEU A 254 2.92 -7.51 -8.50
N LEU A 255 2.77 -8.39 -7.51
CA LEU A 255 3.91 -8.97 -6.78
C LEU A 255 4.82 -9.78 -7.70
N LEU A 256 4.27 -10.61 -8.57
CA LEU A 256 5.04 -11.35 -9.57
C LEU A 256 5.75 -10.41 -10.54
N LEU A 257 5.10 -9.34 -10.98
CA LEU A 257 5.70 -8.32 -11.83
C LEU A 257 6.87 -7.60 -11.11
N CYS A 258 6.73 -7.30 -9.82
CA CYS A 258 7.81 -6.76 -8.98
C CYS A 258 9.01 -7.73 -8.93
N ILE A 259 8.76 -9.01 -8.63
CA ILE A 259 9.81 -10.05 -8.58
C ILE A 259 10.52 -10.15 -9.94
N PHE A 260 9.76 -10.21 -11.04
CA PHE A 260 10.31 -10.24 -12.39
C PHE A 260 11.19 -9.01 -12.67
N CYS A 261 10.72 -7.81 -12.32
CA CYS A 261 11.49 -6.58 -12.48
C CYS A 261 12.80 -6.63 -11.69
N MET A 262 12.77 -7.14 -10.44
CA MET A 262 13.95 -7.32 -9.61
C MET A 262 14.97 -8.26 -10.23
N ILE A 263 14.52 -9.40 -10.75
CA ILE A 263 15.40 -10.37 -11.44
C ILE A 263 16.06 -9.73 -12.66
N LYS A 264 15.28 -8.98 -13.46
CA LYS A 264 15.80 -8.27 -14.65
C LYS A 264 16.78 -7.17 -14.29
N LEU A 265 16.52 -6.38 -13.24
CA LEU A 265 17.46 -5.36 -12.74
C LEU A 265 18.78 -5.98 -12.33
N LYS A 266 18.77 -7.06 -11.53
CA LYS A 266 19.99 -7.79 -11.16
C LYS A 266 20.73 -8.35 -12.38
N LYS A 267 20.01 -8.81 -13.40
CA LYS A 267 20.61 -9.27 -14.65
C LYS A 267 21.30 -8.11 -15.40
N ILE A 268 20.69 -6.94 -15.46
CA ILE A 268 21.28 -5.72 -16.03
C ILE A 268 22.55 -5.36 -15.25
N ASP A 269 22.48 -5.25 -13.92
CA ASP A 269 23.63 -4.91 -13.08
C ASP A 269 24.82 -5.88 -13.30
N ARG A 270 24.54 -7.18 -13.37
CA ARG A 270 25.57 -8.19 -13.64
C ARG A 270 26.19 -8.06 -15.03
N SER A 271 25.41 -7.73 -16.06
CA SER A 271 25.90 -7.57 -17.43
C SER A 271 26.86 -6.39 -17.59
N TYR A 272 26.75 -5.39 -16.70
CA TYR A 272 27.63 -4.23 -16.67
C TYR A 272 28.72 -4.30 -15.58
N ALA A 273 28.74 -5.33 -14.75
CA ALA A 273 29.67 -5.45 -13.62
C ALA A 273 31.14 -5.41 -14.06
N GLN A 274 31.51 -6.07 -15.19
CA GLN A 274 32.86 -6.07 -15.73
C GLN A 274 33.28 -4.74 -16.38
N LYS A 275 32.30 -3.91 -16.79
CA LYS A 275 32.52 -2.59 -17.40
C LYS A 275 32.58 -1.48 -16.38
N ARG A 276 32.31 -1.78 -15.12
CA ARG A 276 32.36 -0.85 -14.00
C ARG A 276 33.82 -0.64 -13.59
N ASN A 277 34.39 0.47 -13.99
CA ASN A 277 35.77 0.85 -13.66
C ASN A 277 35.84 2.05 -12.67
N LEU A 278 34.73 2.75 -12.45
CA LEU A 278 34.61 3.70 -11.36
C LEU A 278 34.07 2.96 -10.13
N THR A 279 34.92 2.83 -9.12
CA THR A 279 34.48 2.40 -7.79
C THR A 279 33.74 3.57 -7.15
N SER A 280 32.60 3.30 -6.52
CA SER A 280 31.98 4.29 -5.65
C SER A 280 33.03 4.73 -4.63
N ASP A 281 33.19 6.04 -4.45
CA ASP A 281 34.12 6.61 -3.49
C ASP A 281 33.92 5.94 -2.11
N GLU A 282 35.00 5.42 -1.53
CA GLU A 282 34.94 4.76 -0.22
C GLU A 282 34.44 5.72 0.88
N ASN A 283 34.64 7.02 0.69
CA ASN A 283 34.19 8.06 1.60
C ASN A 283 32.68 8.37 1.51
N ASP A 284 32.03 8.01 0.40
CA ASP A 284 30.57 8.21 0.24
C ASP A 284 29.73 7.43 1.30
N ASP A 285 30.34 6.47 1.99
CA ASP A 285 29.67 5.77 3.09
C ASP A 285 29.23 6.72 4.21
N ARG A 286 29.91 7.85 4.41
CA ARG A 286 29.60 8.86 5.44
C ARG A 286 28.24 9.51 5.20
N ASN A 287 27.81 9.62 3.95
CA ASN A 287 26.54 10.22 3.55
C ASN A 287 25.34 9.30 3.73
N TRP A 288 25.58 8.02 4.04
CA TRP A 288 24.54 7.01 4.19
C TRP A 288 24.29 6.68 5.67
N ILE A 289 23.13 7.02 6.18
CA ILE A 289 22.70 6.71 7.56
C ILE A 289 22.14 5.28 7.60
N GLY A 290 22.81 4.40 8.35
CA GLY A 290 22.44 2.98 8.43
C GLY A 290 22.43 2.24 7.08
N GLY A 291 23.00 2.83 6.03
CA GLY A 291 23.00 2.27 4.68
C GLY A 291 21.67 2.41 3.91
N ILE A 292 20.63 2.95 4.55
CA ILE A 292 19.26 3.04 4.00
C ILE A 292 18.91 4.47 3.61
N LEU A 293 19.20 5.43 4.49
CA LEU A 293 18.85 6.83 4.32
C LEU A 293 20.07 7.60 3.78
N TYR A 294 19.84 8.49 2.81
CA TYR A 294 20.89 9.31 2.22
C TYR A 294 20.74 10.77 2.61
N TYR A 295 21.83 11.36 3.10
CA TYR A 295 21.91 12.76 3.47
C TYR A 295 23.24 13.34 3.02
N ASN A 296 23.25 14.13 1.93
CA ASN A 296 24.43 14.80 1.43
C ASN A 296 24.09 16.22 0.96
N PRO A 297 24.49 17.26 1.72
CA PRO A 297 24.26 18.66 1.33
C PRO A 297 25.00 19.08 0.06
N SER A 298 26.12 18.42 -0.27
CA SER A 298 26.94 18.73 -1.44
C SER A 298 26.41 18.09 -2.73
N ASP A 299 25.46 17.13 -2.62
CA ASP A 299 24.85 16.49 -3.78
C ASP A 299 23.54 17.19 -4.14
N PRO A 300 23.45 17.86 -5.31
CA PRO A 300 22.22 18.56 -5.72
C PRO A 300 21.10 17.62 -6.15
N HIS A 301 21.37 16.33 -6.33
CA HIS A 301 20.35 15.38 -6.79
C HIS A 301 19.39 15.05 -5.65
N THR A 302 18.09 15.26 -5.90
CA THR A 302 17.05 14.90 -4.93
C THR A 302 16.88 13.39 -4.78
N MET A 303 17.11 12.64 -5.87
CA MET A 303 16.97 11.19 -5.89
C MET A 303 18.30 10.56 -6.27
N VAL A 304 18.71 9.58 -5.49
CA VAL A 304 19.95 8.81 -5.70
C VAL A 304 19.65 7.33 -5.74
N GLU A 305 20.51 6.54 -6.39
CA GLU A 305 20.36 5.08 -6.41
C GLU A 305 20.51 4.51 -4.99
N GLN A 306 19.48 3.81 -4.50
CA GLN A 306 19.54 3.25 -3.14
C GLN A 306 20.54 2.09 -3.05
N ARG A 307 21.16 1.97 -1.88
CA ARG A 307 22.17 0.93 -1.60
C ARG A 307 21.56 -0.38 -1.10
N VAL A 308 20.40 -0.28 -0.44
CA VAL A 308 19.66 -1.43 0.11
C VAL A 308 18.36 -1.58 -0.64
N GLY A 309 18.09 -2.75 -1.19
CA GLY A 309 16.90 -2.99 -2.00
C GLY A 309 17.10 -2.61 -3.46
N ILE A 310 16.07 -2.04 -4.08
CA ILE A 310 16.03 -1.73 -5.51
C ILE A 310 15.31 -0.41 -5.72
N GLY A 311 15.86 0.43 -6.59
CA GLY A 311 15.27 1.71 -6.95
C GLY A 311 16.10 2.90 -6.52
N THR A 312 15.44 3.98 -6.16
CA THR A 312 16.05 5.23 -5.72
C THR A 312 15.59 5.58 -4.32
N THR A 313 16.44 6.30 -3.59
CA THR A 313 16.11 6.91 -2.32
C THR A 313 16.22 8.42 -2.41
N VAL A 314 15.67 9.11 -1.44
CA VAL A 314 15.64 10.57 -1.39
C VAL A 314 16.88 11.09 -0.70
N ASN A 315 17.52 12.14 -1.28
CA ASN A 315 18.51 12.92 -0.57
C ASN A 315 17.81 13.89 0.41
N MET A 316 17.80 13.53 1.67
CA MET A 316 17.14 14.31 2.73
C MET A 316 17.79 15.70 2.98
N ALA A 317 18.92 16.00 2.36
CA ALA A 317 19.56 17.33 2.45
C ALA A 317 18.91 18.34 1.50
N THR A 318 18.32 17.93 0.39
CA THR A 318 17.66 18.83 -0.57
C THR A 318 16.29 19.29 -0.06
N SER A 319 15.81 20.45 -0.51
CA SER A 319 14.50 21.00 -0.07
C SER A 319 13.33 20.08 -0.43
N LEU A 320 13.29 19.57 -1.67
CA LEU A 320 12.26 18.61 -2.10
C LEU A 320 12.40 17.28 -1.35
N GLY A 321 13.64 16.82 -1.11
CA GLY A 321 13.91 15.62 -0.35
C GLY A 321 13.42 15.70 1.10
N LYS A 322 13.62 16.83 1.78
CA LYS A 322 13.06 17.10 3.10
C LYS A 322 11.53 17.02 3.07
N GLY A 323 10.91 17.70 2.09
CA GLY A 323 9.45 17.67 1.93
C GLY A 323 8.89 16.25 1.76
N LEU A 324 9.50 15.47 0.88
CA LEU A 324 9.09 14.07 0.66
C LEU A 324 9.31 13.19 1.90
N THR A 325 10.40 13.39 2.64
CA THR A 325 10.67 12.65 3.88
C THR A 325 9.65 12.99 4.96
N ILE A 326 9.34 14.28 5.15
CA ILE A 326 8.32 14.74 6.11
C ILE A 326 6.93 14.20 5.71
N PHE A 327 6.57 14.28 4.43
CA PHE A 327 5.30 13.75 3.93
C PHE A 327 5.19 12.25 4.20
N SER A 328 6.25 11.47 3.92
CA SER A 328 6.28 10.03 4.20
C SER A 328 6.14 9.73 5.70
N ALA A 329 6.77 10.53 6.57
CA ALA A 329 6.66 10.40 8.02
C ALA A 329 5.23 10.71 8.49
N ILE A 330 4.59 11.77 7.97
CA ILE A 330 3.20 12.11 8.28
C ILE A 330 2.27 10.98 7.85
N MET A 331 2.41 10.46 6.63
CA MET A 331 1.63 9.33 6.14
C MET A 331 1.80 8.10 7.05
N MET A 332 3.04 7.77 7.44
CA MET A 332 3.28 6.65 8.36
C MET A 332 2.61 6.86 9.73
N LEU A 333 2.64 8.07 10.26
CA LEU A 333 2.00 8.41 11.54
C LEU A 333 0.47 8.49 11.45
N SER A 334 -0.11 8.65 10.25
CA SER A 334 -1.56 8.65 10.06
C SER A 334 -2.20 7.26 10.24
N PHE A 335 -1.45 6.17 10.04
CA PHE A 335 -1.98 4.81 10.21
C PHE A 335 -2.50 4.50 11.63
N PRO A 336 -1.78 4.79 12.70
CA PRO A 336 -2.31 4.62 14.05
C PRO A 336 -3.61 5.40 14.30
N LEU A 337 -3.71 6.63 13.76
CA LEU A 337 -4.92 7.43 13.89
C LEU A 337 -6.10 6.81 13.14
N LEU A 338 -5.85 6.28 11.95
CA LEU A 338 -6.85 5.52 11.19
C LEU A 338 -7.33 4.28 11.96
N CYS A 339 -6.40 3.54 12.57
CA CYS A 339 -6.75 2.36 13.37
C CYS A 339 -7.62 2.74 14.59
N ILE A 340 -7.27 3.81 15.30
CA ILE A 340 -8.07 4.31 16.43
C ILE A 340 -9.48 4.70 15.95
N TRP A 341 -9.57 5.42 14.82
CA TRP A 341 -10.86 5.79 14.25
C TRP A 341 -11.70 4.57 13.86
N LEU A 342 -11.12 3.56 13.24
CA LEU A 342 -11.82 2.32 12.86
C LEU A 342 -12.33 1.56 14.10
N ILE A 343 -11.53 1.50 15.17
CA ILE A 343 -11.96 0.88 16.43
C ILE A 343 -13.13 1.68 17.04
N GLN A 344 -13.06 3.01 17.02
CA GLN A 344 -14.18 3.83 17.48
C GLN A 344 -15.44 3.61 16.63
N GLU A 345 -15.31 3.51 15.31
CA GLU A 345 -16.42 3.18 14.41
C GLU A 345 -17.08 1.85 14.76
N GLU A 346 -16.31 0.79 15.02
CA GLU A 346 -16.84 -0.55 15.26
C GLU A 346 -17.45 -0.71 16.66
N PHE A 347 -16.88 -0.05 17.67
CA PHE A 347 -17.27 -0.26 19.07
C PHE A 347 -18.15 0.85 19.67
N THR A 348 -18.45 1.91 18.92
CA THR A 348 -19.44 2.89 19.37
C THR A 348 -20.83 2.34 19.06
N PRO A 349 -21.73 2.29 20.05
CA PRO A 349 -23.11 1.82 19.81
C PRO A 349 -23.88 2.77 18.90
N ILE A 350 -24.81 2.21 18.15
CA ILE A 350 -25.81 2.95 17.39
C ILE A 350 -26.88 3.38 18.37
N ASP A 351 -27.37 4.62 18.26
CA ASP A 351 -28.54 5.12 19.02
C ASP A 351 -29.70 5.47 18.08
N LEU A 352 -30.87 4.94 18.38
CA LEU A 352 -32.09 5.14 17.62
C LEU A 352 -33.20 5.64 18.58
N VAL A 353 -33.62 6.90 18.42
CA VAL A 353 -34.58 7.54 19.32
C VAL A 353 -35.61 8.38 18.55
N ILE A 354 -36.81 8.49 19.07
CA ILE A 354 -37.81 9.43 18.57
C ILE A 354 -37.78 10.68 19.44
N GLN A 355 -37.51 11.84 18.84
CA GLN A 355 -37.50 13.13 19.50
C GLN A 355 -38.22 14.18 18.65
N ASN A 356 -39.13 14.97 19.26
CA ASN A 356 -39.83 16.03 18.55
C ASN A 356 -40.49 15.59 17.23
N HIS A 357 -41.20 14.48 17.21
CA HIS A 357 -41.81 13.87 16.02
C HIS A 357 -40.81 13.55 14.88
N THR A 358 -39.59 13.28 15.24
CA THR A 358 -38.52 12.93 14.30
C THR A 358 -37.82 11.68 14.79
N LEU A 359 -37.63 10.68 13.90
CA LEU A 359 -36.79 9.53 14.15
C LEU A 359 -35.35 9.97 13.93
N CYS A 360 -34.55 9.93 14.99
CA CYS A 360 -33.13 10.27 15.00
C CYS A 360 -32.31 8.99 15.14
N ALA A 361 -31.41 8.75 14.18
CA ALA A 361 -30.48 7.65 14.24
C ALA A 361 -29.05 8.22 14.28
N GLN A 362 -28.32 8.01 15.36
CA GLN A 362 -27.04 8.65 15.63
C GLN A 362 -25.92 7.63 15.83
N HIS A 363 -24.79 7.90 15.18
CA HIS A 363 -23.56 7.15 15.38
C HIS A 363 -22.35 8.02 15.01
N LEU A 364 -21.56 8.43 15.99
CA LEU A 364 -20.43 9.36 15.82
C LEU A 364 -20.82 10.64 15.07
N LYS A 365 -20.38 10.79 13.81
CA LYS A 365 -20.68 11.94 12.95
C LYS A 365 -21.84 11.69 11.99
N THR A 366 -22.40 10.49 11.99
CA THR A 366 -23.54 10.15 11.14
C THR A 366 -24.82 10.37 11.91
N ASP A 367 -25.70 11.19 11.35
CA ASP A 367 -27.00 11.53 11.94
C ASP A 367 -28.06 11.46 10.83
N TYR A 368 -29.09 10.66 11.07
CA TYR A 368 -30.30 10.63 10.25
C TYR A 368 -31.44 11.23 11.06
N GLN A 369 -32.11 12.22 10.48
CA GLN A 369 -33.27 12.86 11.05
C GLN A 369 -34.43 12.72 10.07
N ILE A 370 -35.39 11.88 10.40
CA ILE A 370 -36.52 11.54 9.52
C ILE A 370 -37.81 11.91 10.24
N PRO A 371 -38.54 12.92 9.74
CA PRO A 371 -39.86 13.28 10.34
C PRO A 371 -40.81 12.08 10.29
N LEU A 372 -41.54 11.82 11.40
CA LEU A 372 -42.46 10.69 11.47
C LEU A 372 -43.56 10.77 10.39
N SER A 373 -43.95 11.97 9.97
CA SER A 373 -44.90 12.19 8.88
C SER A 373 -44.45 11.70 7.50
N GLU A 374 -43.16 11.49 7.32
CA GLU A 374 -42.56 10.99 6.07
C GLU A 374 -42.40 9.48 6.06
N ILE A 375 -42.48 8.84 7.23
CA ILE A 375 -42.31 7.39 7.38
C ILE A 375 -43.58 6.68 6.89
N LYS A 376 -43.39 5.75 5.96
CA LYS A 376 -44.46 4.92 5.36
C LYS A 376 -44.13 3.46 5.54
N ASP A 377 -45.22 2.68 5.82
CA ASP A 377 -45.17 1.22 5.88
C ASP A 377 -44.07 0.67 6.80
N PRO A 378 -43.99 1.13 8.09
CA PRO A 378 -42.99 0.61 9.00
C PRO A 378 -43.27 -0.88 9.29
N THR A 379 -42.26 -1.69 9.13
CA THR A 379 -42.31 -3.16 9.39
C THR A 379 -41.12 -3.56 10.28
N LEU A 380 -41.39 -4.47 11.19
CA LEU A 380 -40.36 -5.09 12.03
C LEU A 380 -39.90 -6.36 11.36
N LEU A 381 -38.61 -6.46 11.09
CA LEU A 381 -37.95 -7.60 10.46
C LEU A 381 -37.07 -8.35 11.45
N THR A 382 -36.85 -9.61 11.21
CA THR A 382 -35.81 -10.43 11.86
C THR A 382 -34.55 -10.50 10.99
N ALA A 383 -33.45 -10.99 11.54
CA ALA A 383 -32.18 -11.15 10.78
C ALA A 383 -32.36 -12.03 9.54
N SER A 384 -33.29 -13.01 9.59
CA SER A 384 -33.56 -13.91 8.43
C SER A 384 -34.34 -13.21 7.31
N ASP A 385 -35.00 -12.08 7.58
CA ASP A 385 -35.83 -11.36 6.62
C ASP A 385 -35.04 -10.25 5.90
N LEU A 386 -33.82 -9.97 6.36
CA LEU A 386 -32.97 -8.98 5.72
C LEU A 386 -32.54 -9.46 4.32
N PRO A 387 -32.62 -8.60 3.30
CA PRO A 387 -32.14 -8.93 1.97
C PRO A 387 -30.62 -9.02 1.92
N ASP A 388 -30.11 -9.84 1.00
CA ASP A 388 -28.71 -9.80 0.66
C ASP A 388 -28.34 -8.48 -0.01
N TRP A 389 -27.44 -7.73 0.60
CA TRP A 389 -26.96 -6.46 0.07
C TRP A 389 -25.44 -6.38 -0.01
N THR A 390 -25.00 -5.46 -0.82
CA THR A 390 -23.56 -5.12 -0.96
C THR A 390 -23.39 -3.65 -0.67
N ARG A 391 -22.42 -3.32 0.19
CA ARG A 391 -22.09 -1.94 0.53
C ARG A 391 -21.67 -1.15 -0.72
N THR A 392 -22.37 -0.07 -0.99
CA THR A 392 -22.07 0.89 -2.04
C THR A 392 -21.24 2.05 -1.50
N TYR A 393 -21.66 2.62 -0.36
CA TYR A 393 -20.96 3.71 0.33
C TYR A 393 -21.27 3.64 1.83
N GLY A 394 -20.23 3.78 2.66
CA GLY A 394 -20.38 3.76 4.11
C GLY A 394 -19.49 2.72 4.79
N THR A 395 -19.91 2.24 5.95
CA THR A 395 -19.19 1.26 6.78
C THR A 395 -19.95 -0.07 6.82
N SER A 396 -19.25 -1.19 6.72
CA SER A 396 -19.76 -2.55 6.94
C SER A 396 -18.70 -3.30 7.72
N MET A 397 -18.98 -3.57 8.98
CA MET A 397 -18.15 -4.28 9.96
C MET A 397 -19.01 -5.32 10.65
N ASP A 398 -18.42 -6.14 11.52
CA ASP A 398 -19.17 -7.20 12.20
C ASP A 398 -20.27 -6.66 13.12
N THR A 399 -20.07 -5.50 13.73
CA THR A 399 -21.01 -4.85 14.66
C THR A 399 -21.68 -3.59 14.12
N LEU A 400 -21.41 -3.20 12.88
CA LEU A 400 -21.89 -1.93 12.33
C LEU A 400 -22.05 -2.00 10.82
N GLU A 401 -23.28 -1.77 10.35
CA GLU A 401 -23.56 -1.46 8.95
C GLU A 401 -24.25 -0.10 8.87
N LYS A 402 -23.61 0.87 8.21
CA LYS A 402 -24.19 2.19 8.00
C LYS A 402 -23.81 2.80 6.65
N GLY A 403 -24.78 3.40 5.99
CA GLY A 403 -24.60 4.08 4.71
C GLY A 403 -25.56 3.58 3.63
N THR A 404 -25.13 3.65 2.38
CA THR A 404 -25.91 3.18 1.22
C THR A 404 -25.44 1.80 0.80
N PHE A 405 -26.37 0.90 0.63
CA PHE A 405 -26.16 -0.49 0.20
C PHE A 405 -27.04 -0.76 -1.02
N THR A 406 -26.62 -1.66 -1.89
CA THR A 406 -27.40 -2.10 -3.04
C THR A 406 -27.86 -3.53 -2.78
N ILE A 407 -29.17 -3.76 -2.79
CA ILE A 407 -29.78 -5.08 -2.68
C ILE A 407 -29.66 -5.88 -4.00
N SER A 408 -29.84 -7.18 -3.95
CA SER A 408 -29.71 -8.08 -5.11
C SER A 408 -30.59 -7.74 -6.32
N GLY A 409 -31.53 -6.82 -6.19
CA GLY A 409 -32.37 -6.28 -7.27
C GLY A 409 -31.83 -5.03 -7.94
N GLY A 410 -30.69 -4.48 -7.48
CA GLY A 410 -30.07 -3.26 -8.00
C GLY A 410 -30.64 -1.96 -7.41
N GLU A 411 -31.50 -2.04 -6.39
CA GLU A 411 -32.03 -0.89 -5.66
C GLU A 411 -31.07 -0.44 -4.56
N ASP A 412 -30.83 0.86 -4.45
CA ASP A 412 -30.02 1.44 -3.38
C ASP A 412 -30.89 1.70 -2.15
N VAL A 413 -30.46 1.18 -1.01
CA VAL A 413 -31.13 1.30 0.29
C VAL A 413 -30.20 1.96 1.31
N ASN A 414 -30.76 2.62 2.29
CA ASN A 414 -30.01 3.17 3.43
C ASN A 414 -30.04 2.18 4.59
N VAL A 415 -28.88 1.76 5.04
CA VAL A 415 -28.73 0.83 6.16
C VAL A 415 -28.09 1.55 7.35
N PHE A 416 -28.59 1.29 8.54
CA PHE A 416 -28.07 1.85 9.78
C PHE A 416 -28.43 0.92 10.95
N LEU A 417 -27.61 -0.11 11.16
CA LEU A 417 -27.92 -1.17 12.12
C LEU A 417 -26.65 -1.89 12.60
N ASN A 418 -26.80 -2.61 13.72
CA ASN A 418 -25.82 -3.61 14.14
C ASN A 418 -26.25 -4.99 13.62
N PRO A 419 -25.48 -5.63 12.73
CA PRO A 419 -25.85 -6.94 12.15
C PRO A 419 -25.91 -8.08 13.18
N GLU A 420 -25.38 -7.91 14.40
CA GLU A 420 -25.46 -8.92 15.45
C GLU A 420 -26.83 -8.94 16.17
N ASN A 421 -27.66 -7.91 15.97
CA ASN A 421 -29.04 -7.84 16.51
C ASN A 421 -29.99 -8.73 15.66
N ASP A 422 -31.18 -9.00 16.21
CA ASP A 422 -32.18 -9.87 15.58
C ASP A 422 -33.50 -9.11 15.21
N ALA A 423 -33.60 -7.83 15.61
CA ALA A 423 -34.75 -6.98 15.31
C ALA A 423 -34.32 -5.73 14.53
N PHE A 424 -34.99 -5.48 13.40
CA PHE A 424 -34.69 -4.36 12.50
C PHE A 424 -35.97 -3.69 12.03
N LEU A 425 -35.92 -2.38 11.82
CA LEU A 425 -36.97 -1.59 11.22
C LEU A 425 -36.73 -1.45 9.72
N GLN A 426 -37.76 -1.76 8.93
CA GLN A 426 -37.80 -1.37 7.52
C GLN A 426 -38.92 -0.35 7.33
N PHE A 427 -38.67 0.72 6.62
CA PHE A 427 -39.66 1.69 6.21
C PHE A 427 -39.23 2.48 4.98
N SER A 428 -40.16 3.16 4.34
CA SER A 428 -39.88 4.07 3.23
C SER A 428 -40.06 5.52 3.69
N ALA A 429 -39.09 6.37 3.34
CA ALA A 429 -39.20 7.81 3.55
C ALA A 429 -38.48 8.56 2.42
N ASN A 430 -39.07 9.65 1.91
CA ASN A 430 -38.50 10.49 0.85
C ASN A 430 -38.10 9.68 -0.42
N GLY A 431 -38.89 8.65 -0.75
CA GLY A 431 -38.63 7.79 -1.92
C GLY A 431 -37.41 6.87 -1.78
N LYS A 432 -36.92 6.65 -0.57
CA LYS A 432 -35.84 5.73 -0.23
C LYS A 432 -36.29 4.70 0.79
N THR A 433 -35.75 3.50 0.68
CA THR A 433 -35.95 2.42 1.66
C THR A 433 -34.86 2.49 2.72
N TYR A 434 -35.25 2.38 3.98
CA TYR A 434 -34.37 2.39 5.14
C TYR A 434 -34.46 1.08 5.89
N TYR A 435 -33.30 0.57 6.32
CA TYR A 435 -33.16 -0.53 7.27
C TYR A 435 -32.41 0.00 8.48
N MET A 436 -33.07 0.08 9.64
CA MET A 436 -32.49 0.67 10.84
C MET A 436 -32.62 -0.26 12.03
N GLY A 437 -31.66 -0.18 12.95
CA GLY A 437 -31.70 -0.86 14.23
C GLY A 437 -31.14 0.04 15.32
N GLY A 438 -31.62 -0.15 16.55
CA GLY A 438 -31.10 0.51 17.74
C GLY A 438 -29.90 -0.20 18.33
N VAL A 439 -29.50 0.18 19.55
CA VAL A 439 -28.40 -0.42 20.29
C VAL A 439 -28.65 -1.91 20.55
N ASP A 440 -29.91 -2.29 20.76
CA ASP A 440 -30.37 -3.66 20.95
C ASP A 440 -31.79 -3.89 20.37
N ASP A 441 -32.22 -5.14 20.43
CA ASP A 441 -33.57 -5.55 19.95
C ASP A 441 -34.71 -4.88 20.75
N THR A 442 -34.49 -4.60 22.02
CA THR A 442 -35.50 -3.98 22.89
C THR A 442 -35.78 -2.56 22.47
N GLN A 443 -34.72 -1.77 22.22
CA GLN A 443 -34.83 -0.41 21.72
C GLN A 443 -35.53 -0.40 20.35
N THR A 444 -35.09 -1.28 19.43
CA THR A 444 -35.67 -1.36 18.07
C THR A 444 -37.17 -1.66 18.11
N LYS A 445 -37.61 -2.63 18.94
CA LYS A 445 -39.03 -2.98 19.13
C LYS A 445 -39.81 -1.85 19.74
N GLY A 446 -39.25 -1.17 20.74
CA GLY A 446 -39.90 -0.01 21.37
C GLY A 446 -40.16 1.14 20.39
N ILE A 447 -39.18 1.45 19.54
CA ILE A 447 -39.33 2.45 18.46
C ILE A 447 -40.38 2.00 17.44
N TYR A 448 -40.43 0.71 17.08
CA TYR A 448 -41.49 0.20 16.20
C TYR A 448 -42.90 0.39 16.78
N GLU A 449 -43.09 0.04 18.05
CA GLU A 449 -44.38 0.22 18.72
C GLU A 449 -44.78 1.70 18.76
N GLU A 450 -43.84 2.61 19.01
CA GLU A 450 -44.09 4.05 18.99
C GLU A 450 -44.46 4.55 17.60
N LEU A 451 -43.82 4.05 16.53
CA LEU A 451 -44.15 4.39 15.14
C LEU A 451 -45.58 3.96 14.73
N LEU A 452 -46.09 2.87 15.31
CA LEU A 452 -47.47 2.41 15.04
C LEU A 452 -48.54 3.26 15.72
N THR A 453 -48.16 4.06 16.72
CA THR A 453 -49.12 4.93 17.47
C THR A 453 -49.23 6.32 16.87
N HIS A 454 -48.40 6.66 15.93
CA HIS A 454 -48.35 7.94 15.20
C HIS A 454 -48.85 7.79 13.78
#